data_1dc7293564e767da46a521035e0a2fa6
#
_entry.id   1dc7293564e767da46a521035e0a2fa6
#
_cell.length_a   1.000
_cell.length_b   1.000
_cell.length_c   1.000
_cell.angle_alpha   90.00
_cell.angle_beta   90.00
_cell.angle_gamma   90.00
#
_symmetry.space_group_name_H-M   'P 1'
#
loop_
_entity.id
_entity.type
_entity.pdbx_description
1 polymer ?
#
loop_
_entity_poly.entity_id
_entity_poly.type
_entity_poly.pdbx_seq_one_letter_code
_entity_poly.pdbx_strand_id
1 'polypeptide(L)'
;MNCRSKPLHAALGVLLIATVPFTAASAQALTGDRIPTDSGDLIIHEVGHATFVMGWNGRTVYVDPVGDGLGDLPAPDLILITDVHGDHLNADTLQAVVQAGTRIIAPAAVAEQLPADLQGRTTVLANGETQTVMGVTIEGVPMYNLTEERLNYHSKGRGNGYVVTLGGKRVYISGDTEDIPEMRALQNIDVAFICFNLPYTMTESQAASAVREFAPSIVYPYHYRGSDVQEFARLVGTDRGVDVRVLPGWY
;
A
#
# COMPACT_ATOMS: atom_id res chain seq x y z
N MET A 1 14.11 -80.01 -44.92
CA MET A 1 13.51 -79.29 -43.77
C MET A 1 13.90 -77.85 -43.89
N ASN A 2 12.97 -77.02 -44.45
CA ASN A 2 13.24 -75.59 -44.66
C ASN A 2 12.48 -74.78 -43.55
N CYS A 3 13.24 -74.20 -42.64
CA CYS A 3 12.72 -73.29 -41.60
C CYS A 3 12.79 -71.83 -42.11
N ARG A 4 11.64 -71.24 -42.44
CA ARG A 4 11.55 -69.89 -42.88
C ARG A 4 11.36 -69.01 -41.64
N SER A 5 12.31 -68.17 -41.31
CA SER A 5 12.18 -67.10 -40.30
C SER A 5 11.37 -65.89 -40.83
N LYS A 6 10.36 -65.51 -40.12
CA LYS A 6 9.58 -64.31 -40.42
C LYS A 6 10.25 -63.05 -39.79
N PRO A 7 10.32 -61.93 -40.50
CA PRO A 7 10.83 -60.70 -39.90
C PRO A 7 9.80 -60.05 -38.96
N LEU A 8 10.28 -59.67 -37.81
CA LEU A 8 9.52 -58.88 -36.77
C LEU A 8 9.57 -57.40 -37.15
N HIS A 9 8.44 -56.84 -37.49
CA HIS A 9 8.34 -55.39 -37.74
C HIS A 9 8.15 -54.67 -36.39
N ALA A 10 9.16 -53.92 -35.94
CA ALA A 10 9.05 -53.01 -34.81
C ALA A 10 8.39 -51.71 -35.28
N ALA A 11 7.19 -51.44 -34.81
CA ALA A 11 6.55 -50.16 -35.04
C ALA A 11 7.10 -49.13 -34.02
N LEU A 12 7.82 -48.15 -34.54
CA LEU A 12 8.33 -47.01 -33.75
C LEU A 12 7.21 -45.99 -33.59
N GLY A 13 6.56 -45.96 -32.41
CA GLY A 13 5.56 -44.95 -32.08
C GLY A 13 6.23 -43.61 -31.77
N VAL A 14 6.04 -42.63 -32.64
CA VAL A 14 6.46 -41.24 -32.37
C VAL A 14 5.44 -40.60 -31.44
N LEU A 15 5.84 -40.36 -30.21
CA LEU A 15 5.05 -39.59 -29.23
C LEU A 15 5.20 -38.09 -29.55
N LEU A 16 4.19 -37.49 -30.17
CA LEU A 16 4.11 -36.04 -30.34
C LEU A 16 3.76 -35.39 -28.98
N ILE A 17 4.74 -34.81 -28.33
CA ILE A 17 4.51 -33.93 -27.17
C ILE A 17 4.05 -32.57 -27.68
N ALA A 18 2.75 -32.28 -27.56
CA ALA A 18 2.21 -30.96 -27.84
C ALA A 18 2.66 -30.00 -26.74
N THR A 19 3.61 -29.14 -27.05
CA THR A 19 3.97 -28.01 -26.18
C THR A 19 2.88 -26.96 -26.29
N VAL A 20 2.01 -26.85 -25.26
CA VAL A 20 1.08 -25.72 -25.10
C VAL A 20 1.93 -24.51 -24.76
N PRO A 21 1.90 -23.43 -25.54
CA PRO A 21 2.61 -22.21 -25.17
C PRO A 21 1.94 -21.64 -23.91
N PHE A 22 2.70 -21.60 -22.83
CA PHE A 22 2.29 -20.88 -21.62
C PHE A 22 2.42 -19.37 -21.93
N THR A 23 1.32 -18.74 -22.36
CA THR A 23 1.27 -17.29 -22.46
C THR A 23 1.25 -16.76 -21.03
N ALA A 24 2.40 -16.32 -20.54
CA ALA A 24 2.44 -15.50 -19.33
C ALA A 24 1.52 -14.29 -19.58
N ALA A 25 0.45 -14.17 -18.81
CA ALA A 25 -0.35 -12.96 -18.82
C ALA A 25 0.60 -11.81 -18.48
N SER A 26 0.73 -10.86 -19.41
CA SER A 26 1.51 -9.64 -19.16
C SER A 26 0.84 -8.94 -18.00
N ALA A 27 1.50 -8.83 -16.85
CA ALA A 27 1.01 -8.03 -15.74
C ALA A 27 0.68 -6.63 -16.28
N GLN A 28 -0.54 -6.18 -16.07
CA GLN A 28 -0.97 -4.87 -16.52
C GLN A 28 -0.09 -3.81 -15.86
N ALA A 29 0.47 -2.88 -16.64
CA ALA A 29 1.31 -1.83 -16.07
C ALA A 29 0.45 -0.95 -15.14
N LEU A 30 0.97 -0.64 -13.95
CA LEU A 30 0.26 0.23 -13.01
C LEU A 30 0.04 1.61 -13.67
N THR A 31 -1.20 2.07 -13.64
CA THR A 31 -1.63 3.40 -14.10
C THR A 31 -1.91 4.28 -12.89
N GLY A 32 -1.93 5.59 -13.06
CA GLY A 32 -2.23 6.53 -11.97
C GLY A 32 -1.46 7.83 -12.10
N ASP A 33 -1.46 8.63 -11.03
CA ASP A 33 -0.71 9.88 -10.97
C ASP A 33 0.80 9.60 -10.89
N ARG A 34 1.60 10.45 -11.54
CA ARG A 34 3.04 10.25 -11.70
C ARG A 34 3.83 11.35 -11.02
N ILE A 35 4.79 10.94 -10.22
CA ILE A 35 5.71 11.82 -9.50
C ILE A 35 7.13 11.48 -9.94
N PRO A 36 7.86 12.39 -10.59
CA PRO A 36 9.25 12.15 -11.01
C PRO A 36 10.16 11.85 -9.81
N THR A 37 11.02 10.84 -9.97
CA THR A 37 12.09 10.50 -9.02
C THR A 37 13.42 10.41 -9.74
N ASP A 38 14.52 10.21 -9.00
CA ASP A 38 15.87 10.08 -9.58
C ASP A 38 16.03 8.86 -10.49
N SER A 39 15.11 7.88 -10.40
CA SER A 39 15.17 6.62 -11.14
C SER A 39 13.81 6.14 -11.62
N GLY A 40 13.16 6.95 -12.45
CA GLY A 40 11.82 6.70 -13.00
C GLY A 40 10.71 7.35 -12.17
N ASP A 41 9.48 7.18 -12.60
CA ASP A 41 8.32 7.75 -11.92
C ASP A 41 7.89 6.89 -10.74
N LEU A 42 7.53 7.53 -9.63
CA LEU A 42 6.66 6.96 -8.61
C LEU A 42 5.22 7.11 -9.11
N ILE A 43 4.52 6.00 -9.23
CA ILE A 43 3.13 5.94 -9.69
C ILE A 43 2.23 5.75 -8.48
N ILE A 44 1.20 6.58 -8.36
CA ILE A 44 0.16 6.47 -7.33
C ILE A 44 -1.12 6.01 -8.00
N HIS A 45 -1.60 4.84 -7.62
CA HIS A 45 -2.84 4.25 -8.11
C HIS A 45 -3.83 4.12 -6.96
N GLU A 46 -4.88 4.92 -6.99
CA GLU A 46 -5.97 4.85 -6.03
C GLU A 46 -6.85 3.62 -6.29
N VAL A 47 -7.26 2.94 -5.23
CA VAL A 47 -8.19 1.81 -5.31
C VAL A 47 -9.50 2.18 -4.63
N GLY A 48 -9.42 2.79 -3.45
CA GLY A 48 -10.57 3.29 -2.72
C GLY A 48 -10.36 3.30 -1.20
N HIS A 49 -10.99 4.24 -0.54
CA HIS A 49 -10.95 4.43 0.91
C HIS A 49 -9.51 4.52 1.46
N ALA A 50 -9.04 3.50 2.20
CA ALA A 50 -7.67 3.43 2.71
C ALA A 50 -6.70 2.77 1.73
N THR A 51 -7.23 2.06 0.71
CA THR A 51 -6.45 1.21 -0.19
C THR A 51 -5.88 1.98 -1.37
N PHE A 52 -4.58 1.89 -1.58
CA PHE A 52 -3.90 2.38 -2.78
C PHE A 52 -2.63 1.57 -3.07
N VAL A 53 -2.09 1.74 -4.26
CA VAL A 53 -0.89 1.06 -4.73
C VAL A 53 0.15 2.06 -5.20
N MET A 54 1.38 1.89 -4.76
CA MET A 54 2.53 2.63 -5.25
C MET A 54 3.38 1.73 -6.15
N GLY A 55 3.74 2.24 -7.33
CA GLY A 55 4.66 1.59 -8.26
C GLY A 55 5.93 2.39 -8.46
N TRP A 56 7.09 1.76 -8.30
CA TRP A 56 8.38 2.41 -8.56
C TRP A 56 9.42 1.38 -8.99
N ASN A 57 10.11 1.66 -10.10
CA ASN A 57 11.22 0.83 -10.61
C ASN A 57 10.91 -0.68 -10.66
N GLY A 58 9.72 -1.02 -11.16
CA GLY A 58 9.23 -2.40 -11.25
C GLY A 58 8.82 -3.03 -9.91
N ARG A 59 8.84 -2.28 -8.83
CA ARG A 59 8.32 -2.67 -7.51
C ARG A 59 6.90 -2.20 -7.33
N THR A 60 6.11 -3.00 -6.63
CA THR A 60 4.73 -2.69 -6.29
C THR A 60 4.52 -2.77 -4.77
N VAL A 61 4.07 -1.67 -4.19
CA VAL A 61 3.79 -1.54 -2.75
C VAL A 61 2.30 -1.30 -2.57
N TYR A 62 1.62 -2.20 -1.89
CA TYR A 62 0.21 -2.07 -1.53
C TYR A 62 0.08 -1.47 -0.13
N VAL A 63 -0.88 -0.59 0.05
CA VAL A 63 -1.24 -0.02 1.35
C VAL A 63 -2.67 -0.43 1.67
N ASP A 64 -2.87 -1.03 2.84
CA ASP A 64 -4.15 -1.48 3.37
C ASP A 64 -5.03 -2.17 2.32
N PRO A 65 -4.59 -3.29 1.72
CA PRO A 65 -5.30 -3.91 0.62
C PRO A 65 -6.61 -4.56 1.09
N VAL A 66 -7.71 -3.88 0.83
CA VAL A 66 -9.08 -4.31 1.15
C VAL A 66 -9.99 -4.07 -0.06
N GLY A 67 -10.90 -4.99 -0.31
CA GLY A 67 -11.90 -4.89 -1.37
C GLY A 67 -11.52 -5.55 -2.68
N ASP A 68 -12.28 -5.23 -3.72
CA ASP A 68 -12.20 -5.83 -5.05
C ASP A 68 -11.24 -5.05 -5.98
N GLY A 69 -10.94 -5.63 -7.15
CA GLY A 69 -10.14 -4.95 -8.19
C GLY A 69 -8.63 -5.07 -8.05
N LEU A 70 -8.12 -5.60 -6.93
CA LEU A 70 -6.68 -5.76 -6.71
C LEU A 70 -6.07 -6.89 -7.55
N GLY A 71 -6.87 -7.88 -7.95
CA GLY A 71 -6.39 -9.04 -8.72
C GLY A 71 -5.92 -8.72 -10.13
N ASP A 72 -6.34 -7.60 -10.71
CA ASP A 72 -5.95 -7.15 -12.04
C ASP A 72 -4.68 -6.27 -12.03
N LEU A 73 -4.22 -5.86 -10.84
CA LEU A 73 -3.03 -5.06 -10.64
C LEU A 73 -1.76 -5.94 -10.57
N PRO A 74 -0.57 -5.37 -10.81
CA PRO A 74 0.68 -6.09 -10.59
C PRO A 74 0.77 -6.59 -9.15
N ALA A 75 1.14 -7.86 -8.96
CA ALA A 75 1.24 -8.46 -7.63
C ALA A 75 2.17 -7.65 -6.69
N PRO A 76 1.84 -7.55 -5.39
CA PRO A 76 2.67 -6.77 -4.47
C PRO A 76 4.01 -7.44 -4.17
N ASP A 77 5.08 -6.67 -4.24
CA ASP A 77 6.37 -7.01 -3.62
C ASP A 77 6.31 -6.78 -2.11
N LEU A 78 5.66 -5.70 -1.72
CA LEU A 78 5.52 -5.24 -0.33
C LEU A 78 4.08 -4.84 -0.04
N ILE A 79 3.60 -5.19 1.14
CA ILE A 79 2.31 -4.75 1.68
C ILE A 79 2.57 -4.02 3.00
N LEU A 80 2.00 -2.84 3.16
CA LEU A 80 1.96 -2.07 4.40
C LEU A 80 0.54 -2.09 4.95
N ILE A 81 0.39 -2.45 6.22
CA ILE A 81 -0.92 -2.43 6.90
C ILE A 81 -0.82 -1.47 8.07
N THR A 82 -1.73 -0.50 8.13
CA THR A 82 -1.69 0.57 9.12
C THR A 82 -2.44 0.24 10.39
N ASP A 83 -3.61 -0.39 10.31
CA ASP A 83 -4.49 -0.63 11.47
C ASP A 83 -5.21 -1.99 11.41
N VAL A 84 -5.86 -2.35 12.51
CA VAL A 84 -6.59 -3.61 12.70
C VAL A 84 -8.03 -3.58 12.19
N HIS A 85 -8.58 -2.42 11.87
CA HIS A 85 -9.95 -2.28 11.42
C HIS A 85 -10.18 -2.91 10.04
N GLY A 86 -11.40 -3.35 9.77
CA GLY A 86 -11.72 -4.13 8.57
C GLY A 86 -11.61 -3.39 7.24
N ASP A 87 -11.47 -2.07 7.25
CA ASP A 87 -11.18 -1.21 6.10
C ASP A 87 -9.68 -1.01 5.84
N HIS A 88 -8.80 -1.56 6.71
CA HIS A 88 -7.35 -1.61 6.55
C HIS A 88 -6.82 -3.04 6.51
N LEU A 89 -7.50 -3.98 7.17
CA LEU A 89 -7.08 -5.37 7.32
C LEU A 89 -8.17 -6.34 6.86
N ASN A 90 -7.90 -7.07 5.78
CA ASN A 90 -8.75 -8.16 5.32
C ASN A 90 -7.88 -9.38 4.95
N ALA A 91 -8.00 -10.46 5.73
CA ALA A 91 -7.18 -11.66 5.55
C ALA A 91 -7.44 -12.36 4.20
N ASP A 92 -8.69 -12.40 3.74
CA ASP A 92 -9.05 -13.05 2.47
C ASP A 92 -8.47 -12.28 1.28
N THR A 93 -8.54 -10.94 1.31
CA THR A 93 -7.90 -10.09 0.30
C THR A 93 -6.39 -10.28 0.30
N LEU A 94 -5.76 -10.29 1.49
CA LEU A 94 -4.32 -10.52 1.62
C LEU A 94 -3.91 -11.88 1.02
N GLN A 95 -4.64 -12.96 1.35
CA GLN A 95 -4.38 -14.29 0.79
C GLN A 95 -4.55 -14.35 -0.73
N ALA A 96 -5.49 -13.57 -1.27
CA ALA A 96 -5.71 -13.51 -2.72
C ALA A 96 -4.60 -12.79 -3.49
N VAL A 97 -3.98 -11.75 -2.90
CA VAL A 97 -2.98 -10.92 -3.61
C VAL A 97 -1.53 -11.32 -3.34
N VAL A 98 -1.21 -11.98 -2.20
CA VAL A 98 0.16 -12.34 -1.85
C VAL A 98 0.73 -13.39 -2.80
N GLN A 99 1.99 -13.21 -3.19
CA GLN A 99 2.79 -14.16 -3.95
C GLN A 99 3.95 -14.71 -3.10
N ALA A 100 4.70 -15.68 -3.62
CA ALA A 100 5.80 -16.32 -2.89
C ALA A 100 6.84 -15.30 -2.36
N GLY A 101 7.10 -14.22 -3.11
CA GLY A 101 8.08 -13.16 -2.77
C GLY A 101 7.52 -12.01 -1.93
N THR A 102 6.20 -11.89 -1.78
CA THR A 102 5.57 -10.77 -1.08
C THR A 102 5.98 -10.72 0.39
N ARG A 103 6.33 -9.53 0.88
CA ARG A 103 6.59 -9.22 2.28
C ARG A 103 5.50 -8.32 2.83
N ILE A 104 5.20 -8.46 4.12
CA ILE A 104 4.22 -7.63 4.84
C ILE A 104 4.95 -6.89 5.95
N ILE A 105 4.67 -5.60 6.11
CA ILE A 105 5.07 -4.79 7.26
C ILE A 105 3.79 -4.34 7.95
N ALA A 106 3.73 -4.55 9.25
CA ALA A 106 2.54 -4.23 10.04
C ALA A 106 2.89 -3.94 11.50
N PRO A 107 2.04 -3.23 12.27
CA PRO A 107 2.17 -3.16 13.71
C PRO A 107 1.86 -4.51 14.37
N ALA A 108 2.30 -4.71 15.59
CA ALA A 108 2.12 -5.96 16.33
C ALA A 108 0.65 -6.40 16.42
N ALA A 109 -0.25 -5.45 16.69
CA ALA A 109 -1.69 -5.71 16.81
C ALA A 109 -2.33 -6.24 15.51
N VAL A 110 -1.83 -5.85 14.35
CA VAL A 110 -2.21 -6.42 13.05
C VAL A 110 -1.61 -7.81 12.88
N ALA A 111 -0.31 -7.97 13.12
CA ALA A 111 0.38 -9.24 12.94
C ALA A 111 -0.23 -10.37 13.76
N GLU A 112 -0.72 -10.07 14.98
CA GLU A 112 -1.40 -11.02 15.87
C GLU A 112 -2.74 -11.52 15.29
N GLN A 113 -3.40 -10.74 14.42
CA GLN A 113 -4.69 -11.10 13.82
C GLN A 113 -4.54 -11.84 12.47
N LEU A 114 -3.34 -11.84 11.89
CA LEU A 114 -3.12 -12.50 10.61
C LEU A 114 -3.13 -14.03 10.75
N PRO A 115 -3.62 -14.77 9.73
CA PRO A 115 -3.42 -16.22 9.63
C PRO A 115 -1.93 -16.59 9.64
N ALA A 116 -1.61 -17.80 10.11
CA ALA A 116 -0.24 -18.26 10.32
C ALA A 116 0.66 -18.20 9.07
N ASP A 117 0.11 -18.44 7.89
CA ASP A 117 0.80 -18.35 6.61
C ASP A 117 1.19 -16.90 6.24
N LEU A 118 0.37 -15.93 6.62
CA LEU A 118 0.65 -14.51 6.46
C LEU A 118 1.60 -14.01 7.57
N GLN A 119 1.45 -14.49 8.81
CA GLN A 119 2.39 -14.16 9.91
C GLN A 119 3.84 -14.51 9.53
N GLY A 120 4.07 -15.68 8.90
CA GLY A 120 5.40 -16.14 8.48
C GLY A 120 6.11 -15.25 7.46
N ARG A 121 5.40 -14.32 6.81
CA ARG A 121 5.94 -13.31 5.87
C ARG A 121 5.82 -11.88 6.36
N THR A 122 5.33 -11.69 7.58
CA THR A 122 5.13 -10.37 8.19
C THR A 122 6.32 -10.02 9.06
N THR A 123 6.83 -8.81 8.87
CA THR A 123 7.78 -8.17 9.77
C THR A 123 7.01 -7.16 10.61
N VAL A 124 7.05 -7.33 11.92
CA VAL A 124 6.47 -6.36 12.86
C VAL A 124 7.38 -5.14 12.90
N LEU A 125 6.79 -3.97 12.75
CA LEU A 125 7.47 -2.68 12.87
C LEU A 125 6.75 -1.85 13.93
N ALA A 126 7.46 -1.44 14.96
CA ALA A 126 6.92 -0.57 15.99
C ALA A 126 7.03 0.92 15.61
N ASN A 127 6.24 1.76 16.30
CA ASN A 127 6.38 3.21 16.16
C ASN A 127 7.82 3.65 16.51
N GLY A 128 8.43 4.47 15.65
CA GLY A 128 9.80 4.96 15.79
C GLY A 128 10.89 4.02 15.27
N GLU A 129 10.55 2.80 14.88
CA GLU A 129 11.49 1.88 14.25
C GLU A 129 11.61 2.10 12.74
N THR A 130 12.70 1.61 12.17
CA THR A 130 12.98 1.66 10.73
C THR A 130 13.40 0.28 10.23
N GLN A 131 12.85 -0.13 9.10
CA GLN A 131 13.24 -1.35 8.39
C GLN A 131 13.57 -1.03 6.93
N THR A 132 14.49 -1.80 6.35
CA THR A 132 14.76 -1.76 4.91
C THR A 132 14.43 -3.11 4.31
N VAL A 133 13.46 -3.14 3.40
CA VAL A 133 13.00 -4.35 2.72
C VAL A 133 13.07 -4.13 1.22
N MET A 134 13.79 -4.99 0.49
CA MET A 134 13.94 -4.92 -0.97
C MET A 134 14.45 -3.56 -1.49
N GLY A 135 15.25 -2.84 -0.71
CA GLY A 135 15.77 -1.50 -1.05
C GLY A 135 14.78 -0.36 -0.77
N VAL A 136 13.63 -0.65 -0.18
CA VAL A 136 12.66 0.35 0.30
C VAL A 136 12.87 0.53 1.80
N THR A 137 13.08 1.75 2.24
CA THR A 137 13.18 2.08 3.67
C THR A 137 11.80 2.49 4.19
N ILE A 138 11.37 1.89 5.29
CA ILE A 138 10.07 2.10 5.92
C ILE A 138 10.30 2.51 7.39
N GLU A 139 9.79 3.67 7.77
CA GLU A 139 9.82 4.20 9.13
C GLU A 139 8.41 4.08 9.71
N GLY A 140 8.24 3.46 10.88
CA GLY A 140 6.98 3.42 11.62
C GLY A 140 6.73 4.76 12.33
N VAL A 141 5.64 5.43 11.98
CA VAL A 141 5.21 6.68 12.62
C VAL A 141 4.03 6.39 13.55
N PRO A 142 3.92 6.99 14.74
CA PRO A 142 2.73 6.88 15.55
C PRO A 142 1.45 7.26 14.79
N MET A 143 0.37 6.54 15.08
CA MET A 143 -0.96 6.74 14.53
C MET A 143 -1.96 6.59 15.68
N TYR A 144 -2.66 7.67 16.06
CA TYR A 144 -3.60 7.64 17.17
C TYR A 144 -4.48 8.88 17.24
N ASN A 145 -5.56 8.81 18.04
CA ASN A 145 -6.44 9.94 18.33
C ASN A 145 -6.06 10.63 19.64
N LEU A 146 -6.36 11.94 19.71
CA LEU A 146 -6.11 12.83 20.85
C LEU A 146 -7.42 13.21 21.56
N THR A 147 -8.53 13.33 20.81
CA THR A 147 -9.84 13.73 21.30
C THR A 147 -10.44 12.63 22.15
N GLU A 148 -10.90 12.95 23.38
CA GLU A 148 -11.39 11.99 24.37
C GLU A 148 -12.46 11.05 23.81
N GLU A 149 -13.42 11.58 23.07
CA GLU A 149 -14.53 10.83 22.48
C GLU A 149 -14.09 9.89 21.35
N ARG A 150 -12.85 10.04 20.85
CA ARG A 150 -12.30 9.28 19.73
C ARG A 150 -11.15 8.34 20.12
N LEU A 151 -10.69 8.38 21.37
CA LEU A 151 -9.56 7.56 21.85
C LEU A 151 -9.78 6.05 21.61
N ASN A 152 -11.04 5.60 21.69
CA ASN A 152 -11.38 4.19 21.50
C ASN A 152 -11.25 3.70 20.05
N TYR A 153 -11.31 4.61 19.08
CA TYR A 153 -11.13 4.22 17.68
C TYR A 153 -9.67 3.91 17.37
N HIS A 154 -8.74 4.79 17.76
CA HIS A 154 -7.32 4.65 17.44
C HIS A 154 -6.47 5.00 18.67
N SER A 155 -6.12 3.97 19.43
CA SER A 155 -5.29 4.15 20.63
C SER A 155 -3.80 4.22 20.27
N LYS A 156 -3.04 5.06 20.99
CA LYS A 156 -1.60 5.21 20.77
C LYS A 156 -0.85 3.87 20.89
N GLY A 157 -0.01 3.56 19.91
CA GLY A 157 0.82 2.36 19.86
C GLY A 157 0.15 1.12 19.27
N ARG A 158 -1.15 1.17 18.88
CA ARG A 158 -1.84 0.06 18.24
C ARG A 158 -1.54 -0.03 16.75
N GLY A 159 -1.59 1.08 16.04
CA GLY A 159 -1.40 1.19 14.60
C GLY A 159 -0.13 1.94 14.22
N ASN A 160 0.18 1.94 12.93
CA ASN A 160 1.27 2.69 12.32
C ASN A 160 0.78 3.58 11.19
N GLY A 161 1.21 4.86 11.20
CA GLY A 161 1.53 5.54 9.95
C GLY A 161 2.90 5.08 9.45
N TYR A 162 3.26 5.43 8.24
CA TYR A 162 4.56 5.06 7.66
C TYR A 162 5.19 6.23 6.91
N VAL A 163 6.52 6.36 6.98
CA VAL A 163 7.29 7.10 5.99
C VAL A 163 8.06 6.09 5.14
N VAL A 164 7.73 6.04 3.85
CA VAL A 164 8.31 5.10 2.88
C VAL A 164 9.24 5.87 1.94
N THR A 165 10.50 5.44 1.84
CA THR A 165 11.46 6.06 0.91
C THR A 165 11.57 5.22 -0.36
N LEU A 166 11.13 5.80 -1.48
CA LEU A 166 11.12 5.22 -2.82
C LEU A 166 11.75 6.19 -3.81
N GLY A 167 12.81 5.79 -4.51
CA GLY A 167 13.46 6.65 -5.51
C GLY A 167 13.94 8.01 -5.00
N GLY A 168 14.39 8.07 -3.76
CA GLY A 168 14.77 9.31 -3.10
C GLY A 168 13.59 10.16 -2.58
N LYS A 169 12.34 9.77 -2.85
CA LYS A 169 11.13 10.43 -2.36
C LYS A 169 10.68 9.85 -1.04
N ARG A 170 10.38 10.70 -0.07
CA ARG A 170 9.82 10.36 1.23
C ARG A 170 8.30 10.50 1.17
N VAL A 171 7.59 9.37 1.27
CA VAL A 171 6.13 9.28 1.18
C VAL A 171 5.57 8.99 2.57
N TYR A 172 4.84 9.93 3.14
CA TYR A 172 4.14 9.74 4.41
C TYR A 172 2.72 9.23 4.18
N ILE A 173 2.36 8.18 4.92
CA ILE A 173 1.03 7.58 4.97
C ILE A 173 0.54 7.73 6.40
N SER A 174 -0.53 8.49 6.62
CA SER A 174 -0.96 8.81 7.98
C SER A 174 -1.52 7.61 8.74
N GLY A 175 -2.17 6.66 8.04
CA GLY A 175 -3.11 5.76 8.68
C GLY A 175 -4.25 6.55 9.31
N ASP A 176 -5.02 5.94 10.20
CA ASP A 176 -6.15 6.56 10.88
C ASP A 176 -5.72 7.28 12.15
N THR A 177 -5.53 8.57 12.04
CA THR A 177 -4.98 9.41 13.13
C THR A 177 -5.65 10.77 13.20
N GLU A 178 -5.57 11.42 14.34
CA GLU A 178 -5.70 12.87 14.42
C GLU A 178 -4.36 13.56 14.11
N ASP A 179 -4.35 14.90 14.13
CA ASP A 179 -3.20 15.76 13.83
C ASP A 179 -2.16 15.79 14.97
N ILE A 180 -1.64 14.62 15.28
CA ILE A 180 -0.72 14.36 16.39
C ILE A 180 0.61 15.13 16.26
N PRO A 181 1.31 15.40 17.40
CA PRO A 181 2.58 16.09 17.40
C PRO A 181 3.65 15.44 16.52
N GLU A 182 3.67 14.10 16.45
CA GLU A 182 4.61 13.34 15.63
C GLU A 182 4.39 13.57 14.13
N MET A 183 3.13 13.71 13.65
CA MET A 183 2.81 14.09 12.29
C MET A 183 3.31 15.51 11.99
N ARG A 184 3.01 16.47 12.88
CA ARG A 184 3.41 17.87 12.72
C ARG A 184 4.93 18.08 12.71
N ALA A 185 5.68 17.19 13.41
CA ALA A 185 7.13 17.23 13.48
C ALA A 185 7.84 16.60 12.28
N LEU A 186 7.13 16.01 11.32
CA LEU A 186 7.72 15.39 10.14
C LEU A 186 8.54 16.40 9.32
N GLN A 187 9.64 15.93 8.75
CA GLN A 187 10.55 16.76 7.95
C GLN A 187 10.84 16.12 6.60
N ASN A 188 11.04 16.97 5.58
CA ASN A 188 11.46 16.55 4.25
C ASN A 188 10.51 15.49 3.64
N ILE A 189 9.21 15.71 3.76
CA ILE A 189 8.19 14.85 3.13
C ILE A 189 7.92 15.37 1.73
N ASP A 190 8.13 14.52 0.73
CA ASP A 190 7.81 14.84 -0.67
C ASP A 190 6.33 14.65 -0.96
N VAL A 191 5.74 13.55 -0.43
CA VAL A 191 4.36 13.15 -0.69
C VAL A 191 3.70 12.75 0.62
N ALA A 192 2.46 13.16 0.85
CA ALA A 192 1.69 12.73 2.02
C ALA A 192 0.30 12.24 1.63
N PHE A 193 -0.13 11.14 2.24
CA PHE A 193 -1.51 10.66 2.23
C PHE A 193 -2.12 10.96 3.60
N ILE A 194 -3.16 11.80 3.64
CA ILE A 194 -3.73 12.32 4.88
C ILE A 194 -5.21 11.94 4.98
N CYS A 195 -5.55 11.21 6.04
CA CYS A 195 -6.93 10.86 6.37
C CYS A 195 -7.64 12.03 7.07
N PHE A 196 -8.94 12.14 6.87
CA PHE A 196 -9.84 12.96 7.69
C PHE A 196 -11.29 12.52 7.50
N ASN A 197 -11.84 11.86 8.48
CA ASN A 197 -13.24 11.41 8.45
C ASN A 197 -13.83 11.36 9.85
N LEU A 198 -14.68 12.30 10.17
CA LEU A 198 -15.45 12.25 11.41
C LEU A 198 -16.51 11.13 11.38
N PRO A 199 -16.77 10.47 12.52
CA PRO A 199 -16.26 10.76 13.87
C PRO A 199 -14.97 10.02 14.23
N TYR A 200 -14.29 9.36 13.28
CA TYR A 200 -13.24 8.37 13.54
C TYR A 200 -11.84 8.99 13.70
N THR A 201 -11.55 10.03 12.92
CA THR A 201 -10.25 10.70 12.91
C THR A 201 -10.39 12.21 13.11
N MET A 202 -9.90 13.04 12.22
CA MET A 202 -9.85 14.50 12.37
C MET A 202 -10.76 15.22 11.37
N THR A 203 -10.97 16.51 11.60
CA THR A 203 -11.66 17.39 10.65
C THR A 203 -10.74 17.84 9.53
N GLU A 204 -11.32 18.36 8.43
CA GLU A 204 -10.61 19.01 7.32
C GLU A 204 -9.66 20.12 7.83
N SER A 205 -10.11 20.90 8.82
CA SER A 205 -9.32 22.00 9.37
C SER A 205 -8.12 21.52 10.21
N GLN A 206 -8.27 20.45 10.97
CA GLN A 206 -7.16 19.83 11.70
C GLN A 206 -6.14 19.25 10.72
N ALA A 207 -6.59 18.47 9.73
CA ALA A 207 -5.75 17.91 8.68
C ALA A 207 -4.99 18.99 7.90
N ALA A 208 -5.69 20.04 7.45
CA ALA A 208 -5.06 21.15 6.74
C ALA A 208 -4.05 21.91 7.60
N SER A 209 -4.35 22.11 8.89
CA SER A 209 -3.42 22.75 9.83
C SER A 209 -2.12 21.95 9.97
N ALA A 210 -2.20 20.61 10.13
CA ALA A 210 -1.04 19.75 10.20
C ALA A 210 -0.24 19.78 8.90
N VAL A 211 -0.90 19.63 7.74
CA VAL A 211 -0.27 19.69 6.40
C VAL A 211 0.49 21.01 6.20
N ARG A 212 -0.09 22.13 6.62
CA ARG A 212 0.59 23.44 6.52
C ARG A 212 1.81 23.55 7.42
N GLU A 213 1.89 22.78 8.51
CA GLU A 213 3.02 22.79 9.44
C GLU A 213 4.20 21.97 8.91
N PHE A 214 4.01 20.68 8.58
CA PHE A 214 5.09 19.84 8.06
C PHE A 214 5.34 20.02 6.55
N ALA A 215 4.45 20.73 5.83
CA ALA A 215 4.56 21.24 4.47
C ALA A 215 5.16 20.22 3.45
N PRO A 216 4.46 19.12 3.13
CA PRO A 216 4.91 18.22 2.08
C PRO A 216 4.82 18.90 0.72
N SER A 217 5.61 18.43 -0.27
CA SER A 217 5.50 18.99 -1.63
C SER A 217 4.16 18.67 -2.28
N ILE A 218 3.64 17.45 -2.05
CA ILE A 218 2.36 16.97 -2.59
C ILE A 218 1.56 16.35 -1.44
N VAL A 219 0.24 16.59 -1.42
CA VAL A 219 -0.67 15.91 -0.49
C VAL A 219 -1.87 15.33 -1.23
N TYR A 220 -2.16 14.07 -0.94
CA TYR A 220 -3.38 13.37 -1.35
C TYR A 220 -4.31 13.23 -0.16
N PRO A 221 -5.52 13.81 -0.18
CA PRO A 221 -6.58 13.38 0.72
C PRO A 221 -6.96 11.95 0.39
N TYR A 222 -6.98 11.08 1.39
CA TYR A 222 -7.47 9.71 1.29
C TYR A 222 -8.26 9.37 2.55
N HIS A 223 -9.01 8.27 2.57
CA HIS A 223 -9.81 7.86 3.75
C HIS A 223 -10.67 9.03 4.31
N TYR A 224 -11.40 9.73 3.41
CA TYR A 224 -12.14 10.95 3.76
C TYR A 224 -13.65 10.83 3.59
N ARG A 225 -14.21 9.60 3.54
CA ARG A 225 -15.64 9.38 3.26
C ARG A 225 -16.55 10.35 4.04
N GLY A 226 -17.33 11.11 3.29
CA GLY A 226 -18.27 12.07 3.85
C GLY A 226 -17.70 13.43 4.23
N SER A 227 -16.38 13.63 4.13
CA SER A 227 -15.72 14.91 4.39
C SER A 227 -15.55 15.75 3.12
N ASP A 228 -15.38 17.07 3.28
CA ASP A 228 -15.27 18.02 2.18
C ASP A 228 -13.80 18.21 1.76
N VAL A 229 -13.38 17.49 0.72
CA VAL A 229 -12.01 17.59 0.18
C VAL A 229 -11.72 18.95 -0.45
N GLN A 230 -12.75 19.68 -0.93
CA GLN A 230 -12.55 21.02 -1.50
C GLN A 230 -12.29 22.03 -0.38
N GLU A 231 -12.97 21.89 0.76
CA GLU A 231 -12.69 22.68 1.96
C GLU A 231 -11.29 22.38 2.49
N PHE A 232 -10.88 21.11 2.55
CA PHE A 232 -9.50 20.75 2.90
C PHE A 232 -8.49 21.46 1.99
N ALA A 233 -8.65 21.34 0.66
CA ALA A 233 -7.74 21.98 -0.30
C ALA A 233 -7.72 23.51 -0.15
N ARG A 234 -8.88 24.14 0.07
CA ARG A 234 -8.99 25.56 0.33
C ARG A 234 -8.24 25.99 1.61
N LEU A 235 -8.34 25.20 2.68
CA LEU A 235 -7.68 25.45 3.96
C LEU A 235 -6.16 25.22 3.91
N VAL A 236 -5.69 24.24 3.16
CA VAL A 236 -4.25 24.05 2.91
C VAL A 236 -3.69 25.28 2.19
N GLY A 237 -4.43 25.81 1.19
CA GLY A 237 -4.02 26.99 0.43
C GLY A 237 -2.79 26.73 -0.43
N THR A 238 -2.28 27.80 -1.06
CA THR A 238 -1.12 27.72 -1.98
C THR A 238 0.14 28.41 -1.44
N ASP A 239 0.02 29.13 -0.33
CA ASP A 239 1.07 29.98 0.23
C ASP A 239 2.23 29.19 0.87
N ARG A 240 2.06 27.90 1.13
CA ARG A 240 3.08 26.99 1.66
C ARG A 240 3.77 26.16 0.59
N GLY A 241 3.37 26.30 -0.69
CA GLY A 241 3.94 25.52 -1.79
C GLY A 241 3.51 24.05 -1.82
N VAL A 242 2.43 23.71 -1.10
CA VAL A 242 1.86 22.36 -1.08
C VAL A 242 0.91 22.18 -2.27
N ASP A 243 1.15 21.14 -3.08
CA ASP A 243 0.27 20.74 -4.19
C ASP A 243 -0.78 19.74 -3.67
N VAL A 244 -2.03 20.15 -3.57
CA VAL A 244 -3.14 19.28 -3.13
C VAL A 244 -3.72 18.57 -4.33
N ARG A 245 -3.58 17.25 -4.40
CA ARG A 245 -4.08 16.41 -5.50
C ARG A 245 -5.26 15.57 -5.04
N VAL A 246 -6.44 15.91 -5.53
CA VAL A 246 -7.67 15.13 -5.30
C VAL A 246 -7.87 14.18 -6.47
N LEU A 247 -7.63 12.89 -6.26
CA LEU A 247 -7.83 11.87 -7.29
C LEU A 247 -9.29 11.38 -7.27
N PRO A 248 -9.90 11.15 -8.43
CA PRO A 248 -11.33 10.82 -8.51
C PRO A 248 -11.68 9.38 -8.10
N GLY A 249 -10.69 8.48 -8.01
CA GLY A 249 -10.88 7.06 -7.73
C GLY A 249 -11.01 6.69 -6.25
N TRP A 250 -10.92 7.64 -5.32
CA TRP A 250 -11.08 7.33 -3.89
C TRP A 250 -12.53 7.01 -3.50
N TYR A 251 -13.54 7.65 -4.15
CA TYR A 251 -14.98 7.47 -3.88
C TYR A 251 -15.84 7.76 -5.10
#